data_892b5d668304c6237184cbb1a1448e8a
#
_entry.id   892b5d668304c6237184cbb1a1448e8a
#
_cell.length_a   1.000
_cell.length_b   1.000
_cell.length_c   1.000
_cell.angle_alpha   90.00
_cell.angle_beta   90.00
_cell.angle_gamma   90.00
#
_symmetry.space_group_name_H-M   'P 1'
#
loop_
_entity.id
_entity.type
_entity.pdbx_description
1 polymer ?
#
loop_
_entity_poly.entity_id
_entity_poly.type
_entity_poly.pdbx_seq_one_letter_code
_entity_poly.pdbx_strand_id
1 'polypeptide(L)'
;MEFCKDVPMIHLPLKSNKRLKFTQTDSEEKFHENRKKFGMEWYYYNKDIEYKYNSWGYRTKEFCELNDDYILVFGCSFTEGIGLNYDDLWSSKLGKKLNMDVFNLGIGGSGPDISSYNTILFQNFVLENKKFPKYVVYQWTFENRTSFMIHNEYDVINIETFSVSYPKDSYPKNHKKYYDWYIHGFIENGGELIKQNNLASMLCNNIWKSMNIPVYHWTWEDDFILRNPELFNNSLIIEQINDKFEFKGRDMTHNGHLSQDIVVDKILEKIKNDIS
;
A
#
# COMPACT_ATOMS: atom_id res chain seq x y z
N MET A 1 -16.93 -20.91 2.98
CA MET A 1 -15.64 -20.32 3.35
C MET A 1 -15.84 -19.74 4.74
N GLU A 2 -15.18 -20.29 5.77
CA GLU A 2 -15.27 -19.72 7.11
C GLU A 2 -14.63 -18.34 7.12
N PHE A 3 -15.34 -17.37 7.62
CA PHE A 3 -14.85 -16.01 7.80
C PHE A 3 -13.80 -16.05 8.91
N CYS A 4 -12.60 -15.59 8.64
CA CYS A 4 -11.52 -15.50 9.61
C CYS A 4 -11.86 -14.36 10.60
N LYS A 5 -12.69 -14.67 11.62
CA LYS A 5 -13.29 -13.66 12.51
C LYS A 5 -12.30 -12.97 13.45
N ASP A 6 -11.13 -13.55 13.63
CA ASP A 6 -10.26 -13.20 14.78
C ASP A 6 -9.01 -12.42 14.40
N VAL A 7 -8.90 -11.91 13.17
CA VAL A 7 -7.78 -11.03 12.77
C VAL A 7 -8.21 -9.58 12.97
N PRO A 8 -7.71 -8.86 13.96
CA PRO A 8 -8.07 -7.48 14.17
C PRO A 8 -7.35 -6.60 13.12
N MET A 9 -8.04 -6.27 12.07
CA MET A 9 -7.58 -5.37 11.03
C MET A 9 -8.71 -4.47 10.54
N ILE A 10 -8.37 -3.43 9.79
CA ILE A 10 -9.40 -2.65 9.10
C ILE A 10 -10.08 -3.57 8.07
N HIS A 11 -11.35 -3.86 8.30
CA HIS A 11 -12.16 -4.57 7.32
C HIS A 11 -12.56 -3.63 6.18
N LEU A 12 -12.38 -4.06 4.94
CA LEU A 12 -12.72 -3.32 3.73
C LEU A 12 -13.93 -3.97 3.01
N PRO A 13 -15.16 -3.75 3.51
CA PRO A 13 -16.34 -4.50 3.07
C PRO A 13 -16.64 -4.32 1.59
N LEU A 14 -16.30 -3.17 1.00
CA LEU A 14 -16.51 -2.91 -0.42
C LEU A 14 -15.61 -3.76 -1.34
N LYS A 15 -14.52 -4.31 -0.81
CA LYS A 15 -13.58 -5.19 -1.53
C LYS A 15 -13.67 -6.65 -1.09
N SER A 16 -14.26 -6.93 0.07
CA SER A 16 -14.34 -8.27 0.67
C SER A 16 -14.86 -9.32 -0.30
N ASN A 17 -14.10 -10.42 -0.46
CA ASN A 17 -14.40 -11.57 -1.32
C ASN A 17 -14.64 -11.21 -2.80
N LYS A 18 -14.23 -10.04 -3.26
CA LYS A 18 -14.45 -9.64 -4.64
C LYS A 18 -13.35 -10.10 -5.59
N ARG A 19 -13.77 -10.33 -6.83
CA ARG A 19 -12.91 -10.48 -8.00
C ARG A 19 -13.32 -9.42 -9.00
N LEU A 20 -12.40 -8.54 -9.35
CA LEU A 20 -12.64 -7.39 -10.23
C LEU A 20 -11.64 -7.42 -11.39
N LYS A 21 -12.09 -7.02 -12.58
CA LYS A 21 -11.21 -6.80 -13.74
C LYS A 21 -10.62 -5.40 -13.75
N PHE A 22 -11.30 -4.46 -13.11
CA PHE A 22 -10.93 -3.06 -13.03
C PHE A 22 -11.21 -2.53 -11.62
N THR A 23 -10.39 -1.59 -11.17
CA THR A 23 -10.56 -0.94 -9.86
C THR A 23 -9.83 0.40 -9.81
N GLN A 24 -10.38 1.37 -9.11
CA GLN A 24 -9.80 2.70 -8.90
C GLN A 24 -9.39 3.38 -10.23
N THR A 25 -8.12 3.80 -10.36
CA THR A 25 -7.60 4.44 -11.57
C THR A 25 -7.44 3.49 -12.76
N ASP A 26 -7.43 2.19 -12.53
CA ASP A 26 -7.43 1.16 -13.57
C ASP A 26 -8.86 0.85 -14.00
N SER A 27 -9.44 1.70 -14.82
CA SER A 27 -10.80 1.56 -15.35
C SER A 27 -10.83 0.92 -16.74
N GLU A 28 -11.98 0.33 -17.09
CA GLU A 28 -12.20 -0.24 -18.43
C GLU A 28 -12.03 0.80 -19.53
N GLU A 29 -12.56 2.00 -19.30
CA GLU A 29 -12.44 3.13 -20.23
C GLU A 29 -10.97 3.47 -20.48
N LYS A 30 -10.18 3.67 -19.41
CA LYS A 30 -8.76 3.98 -19.49
C LYS A 30 -7.95 2.86 -20.17
N PHE A 31 -8.31 1.60 -19.91
CA PHE A 31 -7.70 0.46 -20.58
C PHE A 31 -7.91 0.53 -22.10
N HIS A 32 -9.14 0.80 -22.55
CA HIS A 32 -9.42 0.91 -23.98
C HIS A 32 -8.75 2.12 -24.64
N GLU A 33 -8.69 3.27 -23.96
CA GLU A 33 -7.95 4.45 -24.41
C GLU A 33 -6.46 4.15 -24.56
N ASN A 34 -5.84 3.56 -23.55
CA ASN A 34 -4.43 3.21 -23.56
C ASN A 34 -4.11 2.16 -24.63
N ARG A 35 -4.96 1.15 -24.78
CA ARG A 35 -4.86 0.14 -25.82
C ARG A 35 -4.86 0.75 -27.23
N LYS A 36 -5.74 1.72 -27.47
CA LYS A 36 -5.79 2.47 -28.73
C LYS A 36 -4.55 3.35 -28.94
N LYS A 37 -4.08 3.99 -27.87
CA LYS A 37 -2.97 4.95 -27.91
C LYS A 37 -1.62 4.28 -28.14
N PHE A 38 -1.36 3.15 -27.47
CA PHE A 38 -0.04 2.51 -27.47
C PHE A 38 0.07 1.29 -28.39
N GLY A 39 -1.04 0.73 -28.86
CA GLY A 39 -1.05 -0.39 -29.81
C GLY A 39 -0.52 -1.70 -29.22
N MET A 40 -0.20 -2.66 -30.10
CA MET A 40 0.18 -4.02 -29.72
C MET A 40 1.53 -4.13 -29.00
N GLU A 41 2.37 -3.12 -29.06
CA GLU A 41 3.66 -3.07 -28.36
C GLU A 41 3.50 -2.81 -26.87
N TRP A 42 2.32 -2.35 -26.45
CA TRP A 42 2.05 -2.12 -25.04
C TRP A 42 1.93 -3.43 -24.28
N TYR A 43 2.72 -3.57 -23.21
CA TYR A 43 2.77 -4.80 -22.40
C TYR A 43 1.39 -5.31 -21.95
N TYR A 44 0.45 -4.40 -21.67
CA TYR A 44 -0.91 -4.75 -21.19
C TYR A 44 -1.94 -4.89 -22.31
N TYR A 45 -1.56 -4.79 -23.60
CA TYR A 45 -2.49 -4.77 -24.73
C TYR A 45 -3.47 -5.96 -24.76
N ASN A 46 -2.99 -7.16 -24.44
CA ASN A 46 -3.77 -8.39 -24.41
C ASN A 46 -3.72 -9.07 -23.02
N LYS A 47 -3.42 -8.31 -21.94
CA LYS A 47 -3.35 -8.88 -20.60
C LYS A 47 -4.59 -8.56 -19.79
N ASP A 48 -5.24 -9.62 -19.33
CA ASP A 48 -6.27 -9.51 -18.30
C ASP A 48 -5.60 -9.36 -16.94
N ILE A 49 -6.10 -8.42 -16.14
CA ILE A 49 -5.73 -8.25 -14.74
C ILE A 49 -6.93 -8.66 -13.90
N GLU A 50 -6.71 -9.55 -12.94
CA GLU A 50 -7.69 -9.90 -11.93
C GLU A 50 -7.25 -9.34 -10.56
N TYR A 51 -8.12 -8.55 -9.95
CA TYR A 51 -8.00 -8.11 -8.57
C TYR A 51 -8.81 -9.05 -7.69
N LYS A 52 -8.13 -10.01 -7.05
CA LYS A 52 -8.75 -10.94 -6.11
C LYS A 52 -8.48 -10.47 -4.68
N TYR A 53 -9.53 -10.22 -3.94
CA TYR A 53 -9.50 -9.79 -2.55
C TYR A 53 -9.97 -10.91 -1.62
N ASN A 54 -9.30 -11.01 -0.46
CA ASN A 54 -9.68 -11.96 0.59
C ASN A 54 -10.95 -11.52 1.33
N SER A 55 -11.35 -12.29 2.36
CA SER A 55 -12.55 -12.01 3.16
C SER A 55 -12.49 -10.67 3.91
N TRP A 56 -11.32 -10.10 4.12
CA TRP A 56 -11.09 -8.78 4.75
C TRP A 56 -10.94 -7.63 3.75
N GLY A 57 -10.94 -7.94 2.45
CA GLY A 57 -10.83 -6.93 1.37
C GLY A 57 -9.41 -6.56 1.00
N TYR A 58 -8.41 -7.33 1.41
CA TYR A 58 -7.02 -7.16 1.03
C TYR A 58 -6.65 -8.05 -0.16
N ARG A 59 -5.73 -7.57 -0.98
CA ARG A 59 -5.24 -8.31 -2.14
C ARG A 59 -4.13 -9.28 -1.74
N THR A 60 -4.52 -10.29 -0.96
CA THR A 60 -3.63 -11.31 -0.39
C THR A 60 -4.39 -12.61 -0.12
N LYS A 61 -3.70 -13.64 0.39
CA LYS A 61 -4.29 -14.86 0.94
C LYS A 61 -5.18 -14.56 2.14
N GLU A 62 -5.96 -15.54 2.58
CA GLU A 62 -6.71 -15.44 3.84
C GLU A 62 -5.76 -15.39 5.04
N PHE A 63 -6.10 -14.56 6.04
CA PHE A 63 -5.24 -14.41 7.22
C PHE A 63 -5.21 -15.65 8.10
N CYS A 64 -6.21 -16.53 8.02
CA CYS A 64 -6.17 -17.85 8.68
C CYS A 64 -5.12 -18.79 8.06
N GLU A 65 -4.61 -18.50 6.86
CA GLU A 65 -3.55 -19.25 6.20
C GLU A 65 -2.13 -18.80 6.62
N LEU A 66 -2.02 -17.89 7.60
CA LEU A 66 -0.74 -17.43 8.13
C LEU A 66 0.06 -18.62 8.70
N ASN A 67 1.22 -18.83 8.10
CA ASN A 67 2.22 -19.79 8.58
C ASN A 67 3.34 -19.00 9.31
N ASP A 68 4.31 -19.72 9.86
CA ASP A 68 5.56 -19.11 10.28
C ASP A 68 6.40 -18.70 9.05
N ASP A 69 7.33 -17.76 9.22
CA ASP A 69 8.23 -17.29 8.14
C ASP A 69 7.52 -16.64 6.92
N TYR A 70 6.70 -15.68 7.15
CA TYR A 70 6.06 -14.87 6.10
C TYR A 70 6.62 -13.45 6.06
N ILE A 71 6.34 -12.76 4.97
CA ILE A 71 6.62 -11.34 4.80
C ILE A 71 5.32 -10.56 4.95
N LEU A 72 5.34 -9.53 5.79
CA LEU A 72 4.22 -8.61 5.96
C LEU A 72 4.53 -7.30 5.25
N VAL A 73 3.64 -6.83 4.36
CA VAL A 73 3.88 -5.59 3.64
C VAL A 73 2.74 -4.60 3.81
N PHE A 74 3.09 -3.33 3.98
CA PHE A 74 2.17 -2.22 4.14
C PHE A 74 2.41 -1.17 3.05
N GLY A 75 1.39 -0.42 2.70
CA GLY A 75 1.51 0.68 1.76
C GLY A 75 0.20 1.09 1.12
N CYS A 76 0.28 1.93 0.11
CA CYS A 76 -0.86 2.47 -0.61
C CYS A 76 -1.21 1.64 -1.87
N SER A 77 -1.79 2.29 -2.87
CA SER A 77 -2.18 1.68 -4.15
C SER A 77 -1.02 1.02 -4.91
N PHE A 78 0.20 1.45 -4.72
CA PHE A 78 1.40 0.85 -5.29
C PHE A 78 1.70 -0.52 -4.68
N THR A 79 1.40 -0.70 -3.40
CA THR A 79 1.52 -1.99 -2.70
C THR A 79 0.30 -2.87 -2.95
N GLU A 80 -0.92 -2.31 -2.97
CA GLU A 80 -2.11 -3.03 -3.43
C GLU A 80 -1.94 -3.51 -4.87
N GLY A 81 -1.18 -2.76 -5.68
CA GLY A 81 -0.81 -3.13 -7.04
C GLY A 81 -1.86 -2.80 -8.07
N ILE A 82 -2.36 -1.56 -8.04
CA ILE A 82 -3.29 -1.07 -9.06
C ILE A 82 -2.58 -1.03 -10.42
N GLY A 83 -3.25 -1.49 -11.47
CA GLY A 83 -2.70 -1.60 -12.82
C GLY A 83 -1.77 -2.80 -13.06
N LEU A 84 -1.69 -3.78 -12.12
CA LEU A 84 -0.80 -4.93 -12.18
C LEU A 84 -1.50 -6.25 -11.90
N ASN A 85 -1.01 -7.34 -12.51
CA ASN A 85 -1.32 -8.68 -12.04
C ASN A 85 -0.68 -8.95 -10.67
N TYR A 86 -1.26 -9.85 -9.89
CA TYR A 86 -0.74 -10.21 -8.58
C TYR A 86 0.73 -10.69 -8.64
N ASP A 87 1.06 -11.49 -9.64
CA ASP A 87 2.41 -12.03 -9.83
C ASP A 87 3.46 -10.98 -10.23
N ASP A 88 3.01 -9.84 -10.75
CA ASP A 88 3.86 -8.72 -11.13
C ASP A 88 4.13 -7.74 -9.98
N LEU A 89 3.46 -7.88 -8.82
CA LEU A 89 3.67 -7.02 -7.66
C LEU A 89 5.05 -7.19 -7.06
N TRP A 90 5.68 -6.10 -6.64
CA TRP A 90 6.96 -6.16 -5.93
C TRP A 90 6.88 -7.09 -4.71
N SER A 91 5.78 -7.04 -3.96
CA SER A 91 5.56 -7.89 -2.79
C SER A 91 5.52 -9.37 -3.16
N SER A 92 4.75 -9.74 -4.19
CA SER A 92 4.67 -11.13 -4.69
C SER A 92 6.01 -11.62 -5.22
N LYS A 93 6.71 -10.79 -6.01
CA LYS A 93 8.04 -11.11 -6.54
C LYS A 93 9.08 -11.28 -5.43
N LEU A 94 9.03 -10.42 -4.38
CA LEU A 94 9.88 -10.53 -3.20
C LEU A 94 9.66 -11.87 -2.48
N GLY A 95 8.40 -12.23 -2.25
CA GLY A 95 8.04 -13.53 -1.67
C GLY A 95 8.59 -14.72 -2.48
N LYS A 96 8.42 -14.70 -3.80
CA LYS A 96 8.98 -15.73 -4.68
C LYS A 96 10.50 -15.82 -4.58
N LYS A 97 11.21 -14.68 -4.55
CA LYS A 97 12.68 -14.65 -4.44
C LYS A 97 13.20 -15.17 -3.09
N LEU A 98 12.47 -14.94 -2.01
CA LEU A 98 12.80 -15.39 -0.66
C LEU A 98 12.17 -16.75 -0.32
N ASN A 99 11.36 -17.31 -1.19
CA ASN A 99 10.57 -18.55 -0.96
C ASN A 99 9.70 -18.45 0.30
N MET A 100 8.98 -17.33 0.44
CA MET A 100 8.12 -17.02 1.58
C MET A 100 6.74 -16.57 1.12
N ASP A 101 5.74 -16.83 1.95
CA ASP A 101 4.42 -16.26 1.78
C ASP A 101 4.45 -14.76 2.04
N VAL A 102 3.61 -14.01 1.34
CA VAL A 102 3.47 -12.56 1.52
C VAL A 102 2.04 -12.22 1.88
N PHE A 103 1.88 -11.45 2.95
CA PHE A 103 0.60 -10.85 3.32
C PHE A 103 0.63 -9.36 3.00
N ASN A 104 -0.10 -9.02 1.96
CA ASN A 104 -0.13 -7.66 1.41
C ASN A 104 -1.29 -6.86 2.03
N LEU A 105 -0.94 -5.89 2.87
CA LEU A 105 -1.85 -4.97 3.56
C LEU A 105 -1.91 -3.58 2.89
N GLY A 106 -1.50 -3.49 1.63
CA GLY A 106 -1.64 -2.27 0.85
C GLY A 106 -3.11 -1.90 0.62
N ILE A 107 -3.44 -0.64 0.81
CA ILE A 107 -4.78 -0.08 0.60
C ILE A 107 -4.68 1.11 -0.34
N GLY A 108 -5.35 1.01 -1.49
CA GLY A 108 -5.34 2.08 -2.49
C GLY A 108 -5.83 3.41 -1.95
N GLY A 109 -5.05 4.44 -2.21
CA GLY A 109 -5.32 5.79 -1.75
C GLY A 109 -4.91 6.08 -0.30
N SER A 110 -4.60 5.08 0.53
CA SER A 110 -4.29 5.30 1.95
C SER A 110 -3.07 6.19 2.19
N GLY A 111 -3.08 6.87 3.33
CA GLY A 111 -1.95 7.60 3.89
C GLY A 111 -1.10 6.72 4.83
N PRO A 112 0.00 7.28 5.38
CA PRO A 112 0.83 6.60 6.39
C PRO A 112 0.06 6.26 7.68
N ASP A 113 -0.95 7.04 8.03
CA ASP A 113 -1.86 6.84 9.16
C ASP A 113 -2.54 5.47 9.14
N ILE A 114 -3.04 5.04 7.98
CA ILE A 114 -3.69 3.74 7.81
C ILE A 114 -2.69 2.59 7.98
N SER A 115 -1.49 2.73 7.44
CA SER A 115 -0.43 1.73 7.64
C SER A 115 -0.08 1.56 9.11
N SER A 116 0.00 2.67 9.87
CA SER A 116 0.28 2.61 11.30
C SER A 116 -0.88 2.01 12.10
N TYR A 117 -2.12 2.34 11.77
CA TYR A 117 -3.28 1.75 12.43
C TYR A 117 -3.35 0.23 12.22
N ASN A 118 -3.19 -0.23 10.97
CA ASN A 118 -3.11 -1.66 10.66
C ASN A 118 -1.92 -2.35 11.33
N THR A 119 -0.80 -1.64 11.50
CA THR A 119 0.36 -2.17 12.23
C THR A 119 0.01 -2.49 13.68
N ILE A 120 -0.65 -1.56 14.38
CA ILE A 120 -1.06 -1.76 15.78
C ILE A 120 -2.04 -2.93 15.90
N LEU A 121 -3.02 -3.00 15.01
CA LEU A 121 -3.99 -4.08 15.02
C LEU A 121 -3.34 -5.44 14.76
N PHE A 122 -2.48 -5.51 13.75
CA PHE A 122 -1.80 -6.75 13.37
C PHE A 122 -0.77 -7.19 14.40
N GLN A 123 -0.12 -6.26 15.10
CA GLN A 123 0.78 -6.56 16.23
C GLN A 123 0.05 -7.36 17.32
N ASN A 124 -1.15 -6.93 17.70
CA ASN A 124 -1.94 -7.66 18.70
C ASN A 124 -2.20 -9.10 18.25
N PHE A 125 -2.62 -9.28 17.00
CA PHE A 125 -2.81 -10.60 16.42
C PHE A 125 -1.55 -11.47 16.46
N VAL A 126 -0.39 -10.90 16.11
CA VAL A 126 0.90 -11.59 16.13
C VAL A 126 1.26 -12.04 17.54
N LEU A 127 1.08 -11.18 18.54
CA LEU A 127 1.37 -11.49 19.94
C LEU A 127 0.46 -12.58 20.52
N GLU A 128 -0.83 -12.54 20.20
CA GLU A 128 -1.82 -13.53 20.65
C GLU A 128 -1.59 -14.90 20.01
N ASN A 129 -1.30 -14.94 18.73
CA ASN A 129 -1.16 -16.18 17.96
C ASN A 129 0.28 -16.70 17.90
N LYS A 130 1.27 -15.92 18.34
CA LYS A 130 2.72 -16.23 18.28
C LYS A 130 3.22 -16.55 16.86
N LYS A 131 2.58 -15.98 15.84
CA LYS A 131 2.95 -16.11 14.43
C LYS A 131 3.62 -14.82 13.98
N PHE A 132 4.94 -14.80 14.01
CA PHE A 132 5.73 -13.61 13.74
C PHE A 132 6.15 -13.53 12.27
N PRO A 133 6.06 -12.33 11.63
CA PRO A 133 6.63 -12.16 10.30
C PRO A 133 8.16 -12.27 10.36
N LYS A 134 8.75 -12.84 9.33
CA LYS A 134 10.20 -12.86 9.16
C LYS A 134 10.76 -11.50 8.80
N TYR A 135 10.02 -10.78 7.97
CA TYR A 135 10.32 -9.42 7.52
C TYR A 135 9.05 -8.59 7.47
N VAL A 136 9.20 -7.31 7.78
CA VAL A 136 8.14 -6.31 7.55
C VAL A 136 8.66 -5.26 6.59
N VAL A 137 7.87 -4.93 5.56
CA VAL A 137 8.26 -3.93 4.57
C VAL A 137 7.17 -2.88 4.43
N TYR A 138 7.56 -1.63 4.61
CA TYR A 138 6.68 -0.48 4.40
C TYR A 138 7.02 0.24 3.10
N GLN A 139 6.01 0.44 2.27
CA GLN A 139 6.04 1.41 1.20
C GLN A 139 5.35 2.68 1.68
N TRP A 140 6.11 3.72 1.91
CA TRP A 140 5.57 5.01 2.31
C TRP A 140 5.08 5.79 1.08
N THR A 141 3.97 6.49 1.26
CA THR A 141 3.32 7.32 0.25
C THR A 141 3.45 8.79 0.61
N PHE A 142 2.77 9.66 -0.13
CA PHE A 142 2.78 11.11 0.10
C PHE A 142 2.47 11.45 1.57
N GLU A 143 3.36 12.25 2.17
CA GLU A 143 3.25 12.69 3.57
C GLU A 143 2.04 13.60 3.83
N ASN A 144 1.49 14.20 2.79
CA ASN A 144 0.30 15.05 2.86
C ASN A 144 -1.02 14.30 2.75
N ARG A 145 -1.01 12.96 2.76
CA ARG A 145 -2.22 12.15 2.76
C ARG A 145 -2.67 11.86 4.18
N THR A 146 -3.97 11.96 4.40
CA THR A 146 -4.63 11.44 5.58
C THR A 146 -5.91 10.71 5.19
N SER A 147 -6.31 9.76 6.00
CA SER A 147 -7.47 8.93 5.74
C SER A 147 -8.45 9.00 6.89
N PHE A 148 -9.72 9.15 6.57
CA PHE A 148 -10.80 9.16 7.54
C PHE A 148 -11.60 7.87 7.44
N MET A 149 -11.93 7.30 8.59
CA MET A 149 -12.91 6.23 8.67
C MET A 149 -14.29 6.87 8.77
N ILE A 150 -15.05 6.77 7.70
CA ILE A 150 -16.37 7.40 7.61
C ILE A 150 -17.43 6.30 7.69
N HIS A 151 -18.33 6.39 8.68
CA HIS A 151 -19.51 5.55 8.73
C HIS A 151 -20.51 6.02 7.66
N ASN A 152 -21.00 5.10 6.86
CA ASN A 152 -22.14 5.35 5.99
C ASN A 152 -23.47 5.08 6.73
N GLU A 153 -24.58 5.30 6.05
CA GLU A 153 -25.95 5.07 6.57
C GLU A 153 -26.24 3.59 6.92
N TYR A 154 -25.35 2.65 6.55
CA TYR A 154 -25.46 1.22 6.83
C TYR A 154 -24.43 0.75 7.88
N ASP A 155 -23.85 1.66 8.66
CA ASP A 155 -22.75 1.38 9.61
C ASP A 155 -21.50 0.72 9.01
N VAL A 156 -21.34 0.83 7.69
CA VAL A 156 -20.14 0.35 7.01
C VAL A 156 -19.06 1.41 7.07
N ILE A 157 -17.91 1.05 7.63
CA ILE A 157 -16.75 1.93 7.66
C ILE A 157 -16.13 1.97 6.26
N ASN A 158 -16.08 3.17 5.68
CA ASN A 158 -15.33 3.44 4.46
C ASN A 158 -14.08 4.25 4.81
N ILE A 159 -12.98 3.95 4.14
CA ILE A 159 -11.78 4.76 4.20
C ILE A 159 -11.85 5.78 3.08
N GLU A 160 -11.93 7.04 3.44
CA GLU A 160 -11.85 8.17 2.51
C GLU A 160 -10.51 8.87 2.70
N THR A 161 -9.72 8.96 1.66
CA THR A 161 -8.41 9.60 1.72
C THR A 161 -8.45 10.98 1.11
N PHE A 162 -7.91 11.94 1.84
CA PHE A 162 -7.73 13.31 1.38
C PHE A 162 -6.26 13.57 1.03
N SER A 163 -6.05 14.23 -0.07
CA SER A 163 -4.73 14.61 -0.59
C SER A 163 -4.85 15.91 -1.36
N VAL A 164 -3.83 16.74 -1.31
CA VAL A 164 -3.74 17.96 -2.12
C VAL A 164 -3.75 17.68 -3.63
N SER A 165 -3.38 16.46 -4.03
CA SER A 165 -3.41 16.04 -5.43
C SER A 165 -4.81 15.73 -5.96
N TYR A 166 -5.83 15.64 -5.09
CA TYR A 166 -7.20 15.38 -5.49
C TYR A 166 -8.04 16.67 -5.35
N PRO A 167 -8.65 17.16 -6.44
CA PRO A 167 -9.49 18.34 -6.36
C PRO A 167 -10.75 18.06 -5.53
N LYS A 168 -11.22 19.10 -4.79
CA LYS A 168 -12.42 19.01 -3.93
C LYS A 168 -13.64 18.40 -4.64
N ASP A 169 -13.78 18.66 -5.93
CA ASP A 169 -14.92 18.19 -6.71
C ASP A 169 -14.88 16.70 -7.04
N SER A 170 -13.74 16.04 -6.85
CA SER A 170 -13.65 14.58 -6.99
C SER A 170 -14.29 13.81 -5.82
N TYR A 171 -14.57 14.49 -4.70
CA TYR A 171 -15.17 13.86 -3.52
C TYR A 171 -16.70 13.91 -3.56
N PRO A 172 -17.39 12.90 -2.99
CA PRO A 172 -18.83 12.92 -2.79
C PRO A 172 -19.27 14.18 -2.03
N LYS A 173 -20.46 14.69 -2.34
CA LYS A 173 -20.96 15.97 -1.80
C LYS A 173 -20.94 16.02 -0.27
N ASN A 174 -21.28 14.93 0.39
CA ASN A 174 -21.25 14.79 1.86
C ASN A 174 -19.83 14.72 2.45
N HIS A 175 -18.80 14.44 1.64
CA HIS A 175 -17.40 14.37 2.06
C HIS A 175 -16.66 15.70 1.86
N LYS A 176 -17.18 16.63 1.05
CA LYS A 176 -16.52 17.92 0.77
C LYS A 176 -16.22 18.75 2.02
N LYS A 177 -17.05 18.64 3.07
CA LYS A 177 -16.80 19.30 4.37
C LYS A 177 -15.53 18.78 5.07
N TYR A 178 -15.21 17.51 4.92
CA TYR A 178 -13.98 16.92 5.47
C TYR A 178 -12.76 17.36 4.67
N TYR A 179 -12.90 17.57 3.35
CA TYR A 179 -11.85 18.15 2.53
C TYR A 179 -11.51 19.58 2.97
N ASP A 180 -12.50 20.43 3.23
CA ASP A 180 -12.26 21.78 3.73
C ASP A 180 -11.54 21.76 5.08
N TRP A 181 -11.97 20.88 5.99
CA TRP A 181 -11.29 20.70 7.26
C TRP A 181 -9.84 20.18 7.07
N TYR A 182 -9.61 19.26 6.15
CA TYR A 182 -8.27 18.77 5.81
C TYR A 182 -7.38 19.91 5.29
N ILE A 183 -7.84 20.72 4.35
CA ILE A 183 -7.07 21.84 3.82
C ILE A 183 -6.74 22.86 4.91
N HIS A 184 -7.77 23.36 5.63
CA HIS A 184 -7.57 24.40 6.64
C HIS A 184 -6.89 23.90 7.91
N GLY A 185 -7.18 22.67 8.34
CA GLY A 185 -6.65 22.11 9.56
C GLY A 185 -5.24 21.55 9.46
N PHE A 186 -4.87 20.97 8.32
CA PHE A 186 -3.63 20.23 8.18
C PHE A 186 -2.67 20.84 7.17
N ILE A 187 -3.15 21.40 6.06
CA ILE A 187 -2.28 21.87 4.98
C ILE A 187 -1.90 23.35 5.21
N GLU A 188 -2.86 24.23 5.42
CA GLU A 188 -2.62 25.66 5.58
C GLU A 188 -1.91 25.99 6.91
N ASN A 189 -2.14 25.22 7.96
CA ASN A 189 -1.48 25.38 9.27
C ASN A 189 -0.09 24.69 9.34
N GLY A 190 0.45 24.30 8.22
CA GLY A 190 1.84 24.00 7.96
C GLY A 190 2.49 22.92 8.85
N GLY A 191 2.46 21.69 8.40
CA GLY A 191 3.36 20.66 8.93
C GLY A 191 2.78 19.74 9.99
N GLU A 192 1.59 19.98 10.56
CA GLU A 192 1.04 19.10 11.58
C GLU A 192 0.75 17.68 11.02
N LEU A 193 0.18 17.60 9.82
CA LEU A 193 -0.05 16.31 9.17
C LEU A 193 1.27 15.58 8.87
N ILE A 194 2.26 16.31 8.38
CA ILE A 194 3.59 15.78 8.12
C ILE A 194 4.19 15.22 9.42
N LYS A 195 4.12 15.98 10.50
CA LYS A 195 4.57 15.55 11.83
C LYS A 195 3.82 14.28 12.30
N GLN A 196 2.50 14.22 12.14
CA GLN A 196 1.71 13.04 12.50
C GLN A 196 2.11 11.82 11.68
N ASN A 197 2.30 11.97 10.36
CA ASN A 197 2.73 10.89 9.49
C ASN A 197 4.15 10.41 9.80
N ASN A 198 5.04 11.33 10.20
CA ASN A 198 6.37 10.98 10.66
C ASN A 198 6.34 10.21 11.97
N LEU A 199 5.54 10.64 12.95
CA LEU A 199 5.33 9.90 14.20
C LEU A 199 4.74 8.52 13.93
N ALA A 200 3.82 8.40 12.99
CA ALA A 200 3.23 7.13 12.58
C ALA A 200 4.28 6.16 12.02
N SER A 201 5.18 6.63 11.16
CA SER A 201 6.26 5.80 10.61
C SER A 201 7.28 5.37 11.68
N MET A 202 7.64 6.27 12.60
CA MET A 202 8.48 5.94 13.77
C MET A 202 7.84 4.87 14.65
N LEU A 203 6.55 5.01 14.92
CA LEU A 203 5.80 4.03 15.70
C LEU A 203 5.85 2.64 15.03
N CYS A 204 5.55 2.56 13.73
CA CYS A 204 5.60 1.32 12.98
C CYS A 204 6.97 0.64 13.08
N ASN A 205 8.04 1.41 12.87
CA ASN A 205 9.40 0.90 12.97
C ASN A 205 9.71 0.36 14.38
N ASN A 206 9.36 1.11 15.42
CA ASN A 206 9.68 0.75 16.81
C ASN A 206 8.87 -0.46 17.30
N ILE A 207 7.62 -0.61 16.87
CA ILE A 207 6.78 -1.77 17.19
C ILE A 207 7.50 -3.06 16.76
N TRP A 208 7.90 -3.17 15.51
CA TRP A 208 8.53 -4.40 15.01
C TRP A 208 9.96 -4.59 15.54
N LYS A 209 10.74 -3.52 15.64
CA LYS A 209 12.08 -3.59 16.24
C LYS A 209 12.04 -4.05 17.69
N SER A 210 11.06 -3.65 18.49
CA SER A 210 10.91 -4.12 19.87
C SER A 210 10.65 -5.62 19.97
N MET A 211 10.17 -6.24 18.89
CA MET A 211 9.98 -7.69 18.76
C MET A 211 11.14 -8.40 18.04
N ASN A 212 12.26 -7.69 17.79
CA ASN A 212 13.39 -8.17 17.00
C ASN A 212 13.05 -8.61 15.58
N ILE A 213 12.04 -7.99 14.96
CA ILE A 213 11.64 -8.26 13.59
C ILE A 213 12.30 -7.22 12.67
N PRO A 214 13.06 -7.64 11.64
CA PRO A 214 13.64 -6.73 10.66
C PRO A 214 12.58 -5.95 9.91
N VAL A 215 12.76 -4.63 9.82
CA VAL A 215 11.85 -3.71 9.15
C VAL A 215 12.59 -2.98 8.04
N TYR A 216 12.00 -2.97 6.85
CA TYR A 216 12.50 -2.26 5.70
C TYR A 216 11.49 -1.21 5.27
N HIS A 217 12.00 0.00 4.98
CA HIS A 217 11.18 1.10 4.54
C HIS A 217 11.63 1.52 3.15
N TRP A 218 10.70 1.79 2.25
CA TRP A 218 11.00 2.39 0.97
C TRP A 218 9.93 3.42 0.58
N THR A 219 10.36 4.39 -0.18
CA THR A 219 9.51 5.43 -0.76
C THR A 219 10.16 5.97 -2.02
N TRP A 220 9.39 6.67 -2.84
CA TRP A 220 9.88 7.48 -3.94
C TRP A 220 9.84 8.98 -3.61
N GLU A 221 9.46 9.36 -2.39
CA GLU A 221 9.33 10.74 -1.94
C GLU A 221 10.58 11.16 -1.17
N ASP A 222 11.45 11.95 -1.82
CA ASP A 222 12.69 12.42 -1.21
C ASP A 222 12.45 13.26 0.05
N ASP A 223 11.41 14.10 0.04
CA ASP A 223 11.07 14.95 1.18
C ASP A 223 10.74 14.17 2.44
N PHE A 224 10.07 13.02 2.30
CA PHE A 224 9.74 12.14 3.42
C PHE A 224 11.00 11.60 4.09
N ILE A 225 12.05 11.32 3.32
CA ILE A 225 13.33 10.79 3.79
C ILE A 225 14.16 11.89 4.43
N LEU A 226 14.26 13.06 3.81
CA LEU A 226 15.06 14.17 4.29
C LEU A 226 14.62 14.67 5.66
N ARG A 227 13.33 14.51 5.98
CA ARG A 227 12.77 14.94 7.28
C ARG A 227 12.95 13.92 8.40
N ASN A 228 13.30 12.67 8.07
CA ASN A 228 13.43 11.57 9.03
C ASN A 228 14.67 10.70 8.74
N PRO A 229 15.85 11.26 8.67
CA PRO A 229 17.06 10.51 8.28
C PRO A 229 17.33 9.32 9.23
N GLU A 230 16.97 9.42 10.49
CA GLU A 230 17.18 8.35 11.49
C GLU A 230 16.27 7.13 11.25
N LEU A 231 15.04 7.36 10.77
CA LEU A 231 14.13 6.27 10.38
C LEU A 231 14.65 5.56 9.15
N PHE A 232 15.33 6.30 8.29
CA PHE A 232 15.70 5.89 6.96
C PHE A 232 17.18 5.50 6.81
N ASN A 233 17.96 5.40 7.89
CA ASN A 233 19.32 4.85 7.83
C ASN A 233 19.38 3.44 7.21
N ASN A 234 18.23 2.75 7.15
CA ASN A 234 18.05 1.48 6.48
C ASN A 234 17.05 1.57 5.31
N SER A 235 16.69 2.74 4.85
CA SER A 235 15.62 2.91 3.87
C SER A 235 16.13 2.98 2.45
N LEU A 236 15.35 2.40 1.58
CA LEU A 236 15.60 2.40 0.16
C LEU A 236 14.86 3.57 -0.47
N ILE A 237 15.62 4.55 -0.94
CA ILE A 237 15.10 5.54 -1.88
C ILE A 237 15.03 4.86 -3.23
N ILE A 238 13.84 4.71 -3.74
CA ILE A 238 13.64 4.24 -5.09
C ILE A 238 13.21 5.46 -5.88
N GLU A 239 14.16 6.07 -6.57
CA GLU A 239 13.87 7.18 -7.47
C GLU A 239 12.63 6.86 -8.30
N GLN A 240 11.75 7.85 -8.47
CA GLN A 240 10.57 7.69 -9.32
C GLN A 240 11.01 7.20 -10.68
N ILE A 241 10.79 5.92 -10.94
CA ILE A 241 11.31 5.26 -12.10
C ILE A 241 10.54 5.76 -13.32
N ASN A 242 11.19 6.65 -14.05
CA ASN A 242 10.93 7.05 -15.43
C ASN A 242 9.47 7.19 -15.88
N ASP A 243 9.15 8.35 -16.42
CA ASP A 243 7.91 8.64 -17.14
C ASP A 243 7.71 7.84 -18.43
N LYS A 244 8.63 6.94 -18.79
CA LYS A 244 8.49 6.10 -19.96
C LYS A 244 7.33 5.12 -19.76
N PHE A 245 6.49 4.98 -20.78
CA PHE A 245 5.29 4.15 -20.74
C PHE A 245 5.56 2.67 -20.37
N GLU A 246 6.74 2.16 -20.65
CA GLU A 246 7.21 0.80 -20.34
C GLU A 246 7.24 0.52 -18.83
N PHE A 247 7.46 1.57 -18.02
CA PHE A 247 7.53 1.48 -16.57
C PHE A 247 6.20 1.76 -15.86
N LYS A 248 5.14 2.04 -16.62
CA LYS A 248 3.81 2.31 -16.06
C LYS A 248 2.93 1.05 -16.04
N GLY A 249 2.03 0.98 -15.07
CA GLY A 249 0.98 -0.02 -14.99
C GLY A 249 -0.10 0.15 -16.07
N ARG A 250 -1.06 -0.75 -16.12
CA ARG A 250 -2.15 -0.71 -17.11
C ARG A 250 -2.93 0.61 -17.07
N ASP A 251 -3.05 1.22 -15.91
CA ASP A 251 -3.72 2.51 -15.70
C ASP A 251 -2.86 3.74 -16.06
N MET A 252 -1.61 3.56 -16.45
CA MET A 252 -0.63 4.62 -16.76
C MET A 252 -0.36 5.61 -15.62
N THR A 253 -0.83 5.31 -14.42
CA THR A 253 -0.68 6.14 -13.22
C THR A 253 0.31 5.52 -12.24
N HIS A 254 0.21 4.21 -12.03
CA HIS A 254 1.06 3.46 -11.11
C HIS A 254 2.30 2.88 -11.81
N ASN A 255 3.26 2.46 -11.01
CA ASN A 255 4.46 1.80 -11.50
C ASN A 255 4.14 0.42 -12.08
N GLY A 256 4.64 0.15 -13.28
CA GLY A 256 4.44 -1.11 -14.01
C GLY A 256 5.40 -2.22 -13.57
N HIS A 257 5.29 -3.36 -14.24
CA HIS A 257 6.00 -4.59 -13.89
C HIS A 257 7.53 -4.44 -13.84
N LEU A 258 8.14 -3.63 -14.73
CA LEU A 258 9.61 -3.38 -14.72
C LEU A 258 10.03 -2.57 -13.48
N SER A 259 9.24 -1.57 -13.10
CA SER A 259 9.50 -0.81 -11.87
C SER A 259 9.44 -1.68 -10.63
N GLN A 260 8.53 -2.68 -10.62
CA GLN A 260 8.41 -3.62 -9.50
C GLN A 260 9.67 -4.48 -9.33
N ASP A 261 10.34 -4.87 -10.42
CA ASP A 261 11.60 -5.64 -10.36
C ASP A 261 12.71 -4.84 -9.69
N ILE A 262 12.84 -3.55 -10.01
CA ILE A 262 13.84 -2.67 -9.39
C ILE A 262 13.61 -2.54 -7.87
N VAL A 263 12.35 -2.38 -7.45
CA VAL A 263 12.00 -2.35 -6.02
C VAL A 263 12.47 -3.63 -5.33
N VAL A 264 12.18 -4.78 -5.92
CA VAL A 264 12.55 -6.09 -5.36
C VAL A 264 14.06 -6.24 -5.23
N ASP A 265 14.81 -5.91 -6.29
CA ASP A 265 16.26 -6.07 -6.29
C ASP A 265 16.92 -5.22 -5.20
N LYS A 266 16.50 -3.97 -5.04
CA LYS A 266 16.98 -3.07 -3.97
C LYS A 266 16.64 -3.60 -2.57
N ILE A 267 15.41 -4.08 -2.34
CA ILE A 267 15.03 -4.67 -1.04
C ILE A 267 15.85 -5.91 -0.74
N LEU A 268 16.06 -6.79 -1.72
CA LEU A 268 16.86 -8.00 -1.55
C LEU A 268 18.33 -7.71 -1.26
N GLU A 269 18.91 -6.71 -1.93
CA GLU A 269 20.26 -6.25 -1.64
C GLU A 269 20.39 -5.81 -0.18
N LYS A 270 19.42 -5.04 0.31
CA LYS A 270 19.41 -4.57 1.70
C LYS A 270 19.28 -5.74 2.68
N ILE A 271 18.35 -6.66 2.44
CA ILE A 271 18.18 -7.86 3.28
C ILE A 271 19.49 -8.66 3.37
N LYS A 272 20.19 -8.86 2.23
CA LYS A 272 21.47 -9.59 2.20
C LYS A 272 22.56 -8.88 3.03
N ASN A 273 22.64 -7.55 2.92
CA ASN A 273 23.65 -6.77 3.63
C ASN A 273 23.42 -6.77 5.16
N ASP A 274 22.16 -6.89 5.60
CA ASP A 274 21.82 -6.92 7.04
C ASP A 274 22.04 -8.34 7.68
N ILE A 275 22.17 -9.39 6.86
CA ILE A 275 22.42 -10.76 7.32
C ILE A 275 23.92 -11.11 7.28
N SER A 276 24.72 -10.40 6.46
CA SER A 276 26.17 -10.57 6.36
C SER A 276 26.92 -9.89 7.49
#